data_5ef562ac5e8c84fbad8756d6b46275f4
#
_entry.id   5ef562ac5e8c84fbad8756d6b46275f4
#
_cell.length_a   1.000
_cell.length_b   1.000
_cell.length_c   1.000
_cell.angle_alpha   90.00
_cell.angle_beta   90.00
_cell.angle_gamma   90.00
#
_symmetry.space_group_name_H-M   'P 1'
#
loop_
_entity.id
_entity.type
_entity.pdbx_description
1 polymer ?
#
loop_
_entity_poly.entity_id
_entity_poly.type
_entity_poly.pdbx_seq_one_letter_code
_entity_poly.pdbx_strand_id
1 'polypeptide(L)' 'MDDRVEELFQQLLDDGYTVEQAADMAYLEFNK' A
#
# COMPACT_ATOMS: atom_id res chain seq x y z
N MET A 1 -13.23 5.87 -10.14
CA MET A 1 -12.09 5.02 -10.01
C MET A 1 -11.23 5.42 -8.83
N ASP A 2 -10.87 4.47 -8.01
CA ASP A 2 -10.21 4.78 -6.75
C ASP A 2 -8.77 4.28 -6.77
N ASP A 3 -7.82 5.20 -6.83
CA ASP A 3 -6.40 4.87 -6.87
C ASP A 3 -5.73 5.01 -5.52
N ARG A 4 -6.51 5.01 -4.46
CA ARG A 4 -5.97 5.19 -3.13
C ARG A 4 -5.03 4.06 -2.74
N VAL A 5 -5.33 2.86 -3.20
CA VAL A 5 -4.47 1.72 -2.92
C VAL A 5 -3.07 1.95 -3.47
N GLU A 6 -3.01 2.49 -4.67
CA GLU A 6 -1.72 2.77 -5.28
C GLU A 6 -0.99 3.87 -4.52
N GLU A 7 -1.70 4.88 -4.11
CA GLU A 7 -1.10 5.96 -3.34
C GLU A 7 -0.54 5.44 -2.03
N LEU A 8 -1.33 4.62 -1.34
CA LEU A 8 -0.88 4.04 -0.08
C LEU A 8 0.33 3.15 -0.29
N PHE A 9 0.30 2.37 -1.33
CA PHE A 9 1.40 1.49 -1.66
C PHE A 9 2.69 2.30 -1.87
N GLN A 10 2.59 3.37 -2.62
CA GLN A 10 3.73 4.22 -2.89
C GLN A 10 4.26 4.86 -1.60
N GLN A 11 3.35 5.29 -0.77
CA GLN A 11 3.75 5.92 0.49
C GLN A 11 4.48 4.94 1.39
N LEU A 12 4.01 3.70 1.43
CA LEU A 12 4.65 2.68 2.24
C LEU A 12 6.07 2.40 1.75
N LEU A 13 6.23 2.34 0.44
CA LEU A 13 7.56 2.15 -0.13
C LEU A 13 8.48 3.30 0.24
N ASP A 14 7.93 4.50 0.20
CA ASP A 14 8.70 5.69 0.54
C ASP A 14 9.09 5.69 2.01
N ASP A 15 8.28 5.06 2.84
CA ASP A 15 8.55 4.97 4.27
C ASP A 15 9.64 3.95 4.60
N GLY A 16 9.99 3.11 3.66
CA GLY A 16 11.03 2.13 3.87
C GLY A 16 10.54 0.70 3.90
N TYR A 17 9.27 0.47 3.66
CA TYR A 17 8.74 -0.89 3.63
C TYR A 17 9.13 -1.56 2.32
N THR A 18 9.24 -2.88 2.38
CA THR A 18 9.52 -3.65 1.17
C THR A 18 8.28 -3.71 0.30
N VAL A 19 8.48 -4.08 -0.97
CA VAL A 19 7.36 -4.21 -1.90
C VAL A 19 6.34 -5.21 -1.34
N GLU A 20 6.84 -6.31 -0.81
CA GLU A 20 5.98 -7.35 -0.27
C GLU A 20 5.16 -6.82 0.90
N GLN A 21 5.82 -6.12 1.82
CA GLN A 21 5.14 -5.58 2.99
C GLN A 21 4.15 -4.49 2.60
N ALA A 22 4.57 -3.62 1.69
CA ALA A 22 3.70 -2.53 1.24
C ALA A 22 2.44 -3.08 0.58
N ALA A 23 2.60 -4.09 -0.25
CA ALA A 23 1.45 -4.70 -0.92
C ALA A 23 0.51 -5.35 0.08
N ASP A 24 1.08 -6.02 1.08
CA ASP A 24 0.28 -6.70 2.08
C ASP A 24 -0.53 -5.70 2.89
N MET A 25 0.13 -4.65 3.34
CA MET A 25 -0.54 -3.65 4.17
C MET A 25 -1.58 -2.89 3.37
N ALA A 26 -1.28 -2.56 2.13
CA ALA A 26 -2.24 -1.87 1.29
C ALA A 26 -3.47 -2.75 1.04
N TYR A 27 -3.25 -4.04 0.85
CA TYR A 27 -4.35 -4.97 0.62
C TYR A 27 -5.26 -5.04 1.85
N LEU A 28 -4.66 -5.14 3.03
CA LEU A 28 -5.44 -5.23 4.26
C LEU A 28 -6.25 -3.97 4.49
N GLU A 29 -5.65 -2.84 4.21
CA GLU A 29 -6.34 -1.56 4.37
C GLU A 29 -7.53 -1.47 3.40
N PHE A 30 -7.32 -1.93 2.19
CA PHE A 30 -8.35 -1.87 1.16
C PHE A 30 -9.48 -2.86 1.44
N ASN A 31 -9.15 -3.98 2.02
CA ASN A 31 -10.10 -5.07 2.22
C ASN A 31 -10.79 -5.03 3.59
N LYS A 32 -10.78 -3.90 4.20
CA LYS A 32 -11.33 -3.75 5.55
C LYS A 32 -12.83 -3.94 5.63
#